data_3f0c875a951571dfa4004cf37b0a9f46
#
_entry.id   3f0c875a951571dfa4004cf37b0a9f46
#
_cell.length_a   1.000
_cell.length_b   1.000
_cell.length_c   1.000
_cell.angle_alpha   90.00
_cell.angle_beta   90.00
_cell.angle_gamma   90.00
#
_symmetry.space_group_name_H-M   'P 1'
#
loop_
_entity.id
_entity.type
_entity.pdbx_description
1 polymer ?
#
loop_
_entity_poly.entity_id
_entity_poly.type
_entity_poly.pdbx_seq_one_letter_code
_entity_poly.pdbx_strand_id
1 'polypeptide(L)'
;MIRIDVLPDDVLLEIFANYMQPSWLDKRGSEAWQSLVHVCRRWRNLISESPRRLDLQLFCTPETPTKDTLDVWPALPFIINGRVDSSSNKDNVIAALGHVNRVRQVDLYLGPWQLDGVLAAMHVSFPELTDLWLFAFNETPVIPDSFLGGSAPRLRSFTLTSIPFQGLSKQLLSATQLVELHLYRIPHSGYISPKSMATLLSALTSIETVSLRFLSPRFHPDWESRSLLPKIRSVLPSLNHFRFKGATEYLEELVTRIETPQINEMNIDFFNETGFDCPQLAQFINFTPILNKLNEAHVQFYCNSACVILRYRTSESGFNEFRINVSCRDQDRQPQPSSVVRLCSFPTSW
;
A
#
# COMPACT_ATOMS: atom_id res chain seq x y z
N MET A 1 -10.80 -11.37 -44.48
CA MET A 1 -11.45 -11.38 -43.15
C MET A 1 -10.72 -12.42 -42.32
N ILE A 2 -10.00 -12.00 -41.27
CA ILE A 2 -9.29 -12.90 -40.35
C ILE A 2 -10.38 -13.58 -39.51
N ARG A 3 -10.43 -14.89 -39.51
CA ARG A 3 -11.35 -15.63 -38.64
C ARG A 3 -10.75 -15.77 -37.26
N ILE A 4 -11.44 -15.30 -36.23
CA ILE A 4 -11.00 -15.30 -34.83
C ILE A 4 -10.82 -16.71 -34.26
N ASP A 5 -11.51 -17.71 -34.86
CA ASP A 5 -11.44 -19.12 -34.55
C ASP A 5 -10.11 -19.77 -34.95
N VAL A 6 -9.29 -19.09 -35.78
CA VAL A 6 -7.96 -19.55 -36.20
C VAL A 6 -6.85 -19.13 -35.21
N LEU A 7 -7.14 -18.19 -34.32
CA LEU A 7 -6.15 -17.70 -33.37
C LEU A 7 -5.74 -18.80 -32.37
N PRO A 8 -4.45 -18.93 -32.03
CA PRO A 8 -3.97 -19.80 -30.96
C PRO A 8 -4.60 -19.44 -29.60
N ASP A 9 -4.69 -20.42 -28.70
CA ASP A 9 -5.36 -20.26 -27.40
C ASP A 9 -4.67 -19.23 -26.49
N ASP A 10 -3.34 -19.15 -26.52
CA ASP A 10 -2.53 -18.16 -25.80
C ASP A 10 -2.81 -16.74 -26.28
N VAL A 11 -2.98 -16.54 -27.60
CA VAL A 11 -3.35 -15.24 -28.17
C VAL A 11 -4.79 -14.84 -27.76
N LEU A 12 -5.72 -15.80 -27.77
CA LEU A 12 -7.08 -15.54 -27.28
C LEU A 12 -7.10 -15.16 -25.81
N LEU A 13 -6.33 -15.84 -24.96
CA LEU A 13 -6.24 -15.53 -23.54
C LEU A 13 -5.65 -14.14 -23.29
N GLU A 14 -4.68 -13.71 -24.09
CA GLU A 14 -4.13 -12.36 -24.00
C GLU A 14 -5.17 -11.30 -24.40
N ILE A 15 -5.92 -11.57 -25.47
CA ILE A 15 -7.06 -10.71 -25.89
C ILE A 15 -8.11 -10.64 -24.78
N PHE A 16 -8.45 -11.76 -24.14
CA PHE A 16 -9.42 -11.79 -23.03
C PHE A 16 -8.92 -11.01 -21.82
N ALA A 17 -7.65 -11.19 -21.43
CA ALA A 17 -7.05 -10.45 -20.34
C ALA A 17 -7.12 -8.94 -20.57
N ASN A 18 -6.80 -8.47 -21.79
CA ASN A 18 -6.92 -7.06 -22.16
C ASN A 18 -8.39 -6.58 -22.20
N TYR A 19 -9.31 -7.40 -22.68
CA TYR A 19 -10.74 -7.08 -22.71
C TYR A 19 -11.35 -6.95 -21.29
N MET A 20 -10.85 -7.74 -20.34
CA MET A 20 -11.33 -7.75 -18.96
C MET A 20 -10.63 -6.73 -18.05
N GLN A 21 -9.60 -6.01 -18.55
CA GLN A 21 -8.96 -4.96 -17.73
C GLN A 21 -9.98 -3.89 -17.33
N PRO A 22 -10.10 -3.59 -16.02
CA PRO A 22 -11.04 -2.59 -15.56
C PRO A 22 -10.61 -1.21 -16.04
N SER A 23 -11.44 -0.55 -16.78
CA SER A 23 -11.40 0.90 -16.84
C SER A 23 -11.99 1.41 -15.52
N TRP A 24 -11.28 2.25 -14.78
CA TRP A 24 -11.70 2.87 -13.51
C TRP A 24 -13.08 3.57 -13.59
N LEU A 25 -13.60 3.75 -14.79
CA LEU A 25 -14.85 4.46 -15.08
C LEU A 25 -15.99 3.54 -15.54
N ASP A 26 -15.74 2.27 -15.82
CA ASP A 26 -16.74 1.42 -16.45
C ASP A 26 -17.17 0.24 -15.55
N LYS A 27 -18.36 0.36 -14.95
CA LYS A 27 -19.02 -0.73 -14.19
C LYS A 27 -19.26 -2.00 -15.04
N ARG A 28 -19.12 -1.92 -16.36
CA ARG A 28 -19.30 -3.02 -17.31
C ARG A 28 -18.18 -4.05 -17.28
N GLY A 29 -17.04 -3.74 -16.67
CA GLY A 29 -15.92 -4.70 -16.56
C GLY A 29 -16.27 -5.99 -15.81
N SER A 30 -17.22 -5.96 -14.85
CA SER A 30 -17.62 -7.14 -14.07
C SER A 30 -18.34 -8.22 -14.89
N GLU A 31 -18.99 -7.80 -15.99
CA GLU A 31 -19.75 -8.70 -16.87
C GLU A 31 -18.98 -9.06 -18.15
N ALA A 32 -17.83 -8.46 -18.38
CA ALA A 32 -17.07 -8.65 -19.61
C ALA A 32 -16.74 -10.15 -19.86
N TRP A 33 -16.36 -10.89 -18.83
CA TRP A 33 -16.08 -12.32 -18.96
C TRP A 33 -17.34 -13.14 -19.30
N GLN A 34 -18.52 -12.75 -18.80
CA GLN A 34 -19.79 -13.41 -19.13
C GLN A 34 -20.03 -13.33 -20.63
N SER A 35 -19.81 -12.16 -21.25
CA SER A 35 -19.91 -11.99 -22.68
C SER A 35 -18.98 -12.95 -23.42
N LEU A 36 -17.76 -13.16 -22.94
CA LEU A 36 -16.79 -14.07 -23.58
C LEU A 36 -17.22 -15.55 -23.50
N VAL A 37 -17.78 -16.01 -22.38
CA VAL A 37 -18.22 -17.41 -22.24
C VAL A 37 -19.46 -17.73 -23.05
N HIS A 38 -20.19 -16.72 -23.51
CA HIS A 38 -21.36 -16.88 -24.36
C HIS A 38 -21.05 -16.87 -25.86
N VAL A 39 -19.83 -16.56 -26.28
CA VAL A 39 -19.46 -16.49 -27.70
C VAL A 39 -19.47 -17.87 -28.34
N CYS A 40 -18.69 -18.81 -27.81
CA CYS A 40 -18.66 -20.19 -28.31
C CYS A 40 -18.10 -21.17 -27.24
N ARG A 41 -18.25 -22.48 -27.54
CA ARG A 41 -17.78 -23.54 -26.64
C ARG A 41 -16.27 -23.50 -26.38
N ARG A 42 -15.46 -23.18 -27.40
CA ARG A 42 -13.99 -23.09 -27.28
C ARG A 42 -13.62 -21.98 -26.31
N TRP A 43 -14.23 -20.79 -26.43
CA TRP A 43 -13.95 -19.66 -25.52
C TRP A 43 -14.35 -19.97 -24.09
N ARG A 44 -15.51 -20.60 -23.90
CA ARG A 44 -15.95 -21.02 -22.56
C ARG A 44 -14.94 -21.98 -21.92
N ASN A 45 -14.46 -22.97 -22.68
CA ASN A 45 -13.48 -23.94 -22.20
C ASN A 45 -12.15 -23.23 -21.86
N LEU A 46 -11.66 -22.34 -22.72
CA LEU A 46 -10.45 -21.59 -22.49
C LEU A 46 -10.50 -20.78 -21.17
N ILE A 47 -11.61 -20.12 -20.90
CA ILE A 47 -11.81 -19.36 -19.66
C ILE A 47 -11.86 -20.30 -18.46
N SER A 48 -12.55 -21.43 -18.56
CA SER A 48 -12.72 -22.40 -17.48
C SER A 48 -11.43 -23.17 -17.16
N GLU A 49 -10.59 -23.45 -18.16
CA GLU A 49 -9.39 -24.30 -18.06
C GLU A 49 -8.11 -23.49 -17.75
N SER A 50 -8.16 -22.15 -17.79
CA SER A 50 -7.00 -21.27 -17.58
C SER A 50 -7.09 -20.42 -16.31
N PRO A 51 -7.22 -21.02 -15.12
CA PRO A 51 -7.50 -20.30 -13.88
C PRO A 51 -6.38 -19.33 -13.45
N ARG A 52 -5.18 -19.50 -13.96
CA ARG A 52 -4.02 -18.65 -13.57
C ARG A 52 -3.82 -17.42 -14.46
N ARG A 53 -4.54 -17.31 -15.56
CA ARG A 53 -4.38 -16.21 -16.54
C ARG A 53 -5.49 -15.18 -16.50
N LEU A 54 -6.65 -15.53 -15.96
CA LEU A 54 -7.81 -14.65 -15.93
C LEU A 54 -8.24 -14.39 -14.49
N ASP A 55 -8.32 -13.13 -14.13
CA ASP A 55 -8.87 -12.68 -12.85
C ASP A 55 -10.32 -12.24 -13.08
N LEU A 56 -11.25 -12.96 -12.49
CA LEU A 56 -12.66 -12.61 -12.54
C LEU A 56 -12.93 -11.51 -11.52
N GLN A 57 -13.56 -10.42 -11.93
CA GLN A 57 -13.98 -9.34 -11.01
C GLN A 57 -15.40 -9.59 -10.55
N LEU A 58 -15.61 -9.54 -9.25
CA LEU A 58 -16.90 -9.54 -8.60
C LEU A 58 -17.16 -8.17 -7.99
N PHE A 59 -18.19 -7.48 -8.47
CA PHE A 59 -18.66 -6.23 -7.88
C PHE A 59 -19.77 -6.55 -6.88
N CYS A 60 -19.52 -6.32 -5.62
CA CYS A 60 -20.50 -6.51 -4.56
C CYS A 60 -21.41 -5.29 -4.48
N THR A 61 -22.60 -5.37 -5.08
CA THR A 61 -23.65 -4.37 -5.01
C THR A 61 -24.94 -4.95 -4.37
N PRO A 62 -25.85 -4.13 -3.86
CA PRO A 62 -27.12 -4.63 -3.33
C PRO A 62 -27.97 -5.37 -4.40
N GLU A 63 -27.82 -5.00 -5.66
CA GLU A 63 -28.58 -5.56 -6.79
C GLU A 63 -27.97 -6.87 -7.32
N THR A 64 -26.74 -7.19 -6.94
CA THR A 64 -26.04 -8.37 -7.44
C THR A 64 -25.97 -9.44 -6.35
N PRO A 65 -26.86 -10.46 -6.35
CA PRO A 65 -26.85 -11.53 -5.37
C PRO A 65 -25.58 -12.37 -5.53
N THR A 66 -24.58 -12.08 -4.71
CA THR A 66 -23.23 -12.68 -4.80
C THR A 66 -23.25 -14.19 -4.74
N LYS A 67 -24.07 -14.77 -3.85
CA LYS A 67 -24.18 -16.22 -3.69
C LYS A 67 -24.61 -16.89 -4.99
N ASP A 68 -25.69 -16.42 -5.57
CA ASP A 68 -26.22 -17.00 -6.81
C ASP A 68 -25.25 -16.82 -7.98
N THR A 69 -24.56 -15.70 -8.01
CA THR A 69 -23.53 -15.42 -9.03
C THR A 69 -22.35 -16.39 -8.91
N LEU A 70 -21.84 -16.62 -7.70
CA LEU A 70 -20.68 -17.52 -7.50
C LEU A 70 -21.01 -18.99 -7.71
N ASP A 71 -22.26 -19.41 -7.53
CA ASP A 71 -22.72 -20.79 -7.82
C ASP A 71 -22.70 -21.06 -9.34
N VAL A 72 -22.89 -20.02 -10.16
CA VAL A 72 -22.87 -20.13 -11.63
C VAL A 72 -21.47 -19.90 -12.21
N TRP A 73 -20.64 -19.14 -11.53
CA TRP A 73 -19.30 -18.81 -12.00
C TRP A 73 -18.39 -20.03 -12.01
N PRO A 74 -17.51 -20.17 -13.03
CA PRO A 74 -16.48 -21.20 -13.01
C PRO A 74 -15.65 -21.13 -11.73
N ALA A 75 -15.07 -22.25 -11.31
CA ALA A 75 -14.25 -22.35 -10.09
C ALA A 75 -12.87 -21.64 -10.24
N LEU A 76 -12.84 -20.46 -10.84
CA LEU A 76 -11.65 -19.64 -11.05
C LEU A 76 -11.41 -18.68 -9.86
N PRO A 77 -10.16 -18.25 -9.66
CA PRO A 77 -9.87 -17.13 -8.74
C PRO A 77 -10.65 -15.88 -9.15
N PHE A 78 -11.05 -15.06 -8.17
CA PHE A 78 -11.78 -13.83 -8.43
C PHE A 78 -11.32 -12.68 -7.52
N ILE A 79 -11.68 -11.48 -7.94
CA ILE A 79 -11.40 -10.21 -7.26
C ILE A 79 -12.71 -9.75 -6.61
N ILE A 80 -12.64 -9.39 -5.33
CA ILE A 80 -13.73 -8.71 -4.63
C ILE A 80 -13.42 -7.21 -4.66
N ASN A 81 -14.30 -6.45 -5.31
CA ASN A 81 -14.18 -4.99 -5.35
C ASN A 81 -15.55 -4.39 -5.06
N GLY A 82 -15.62 -3.53 -4.05
CA GLY A 82 -16.90 -2.91 -3.74
C GLY A 82 -16.87 -1.92 -2.60
N ARG A 83 -17.97 -1.16 -2.52
CA ARG A 83 -18.24 -0.24 -1.44
C ARG A 83 -19.29 -0.84 -0.51
N VAL A 84 -18.91 -0.98 0.75
CA VAL A 84 -19.75 -1.59 1.78
C VAL A 84 -20.30 -0.48 2.68
N ASP A 85 -21.44 0.07 2.30
CA ASP A 85 -22.13 1.15 3.03
C ASP A 85 -23.53 0.76 3.52
N SER A 86 -24.01 -0.42 3.14
CA SER A 86 -25.30 -0.98 3.56
C SER A 86 -25.15 -2.41 4.11
N SER A 87 -26.18 -2.90 4.79
CA SER A 87 -26.22 -4.28 5.28
C SER A 87 -26.24 -5.30 4.14
N SER A 88 -27.04 -5.05 3.11
CA SER A 88 -27.12 -5.94 1.94
C SER A 88 -25.78 -6.09 1.25
N ASN A 89 -25.05 -4.98 1.08
CA ASN A 89 -23.72 -4.98 0.50
C ASN A 89 -22.72 -5.77 1.37
N LYS A 90 -22.80 -5.59 2.69
CA LYS A 90 -21.98 -6.34 3.65
C LYS A 90 -22.22 -7.85 3.52
N ASP A 91 -23.49 -8.28 3.46
CA ASP A 91 -23.84 -9.71 3.38
C ASP A 91 -23.33 -10.34 2.07
N ASN A 92 -23.39 -9.61 0.95
CA ASN A 92 -22.81 -10.01 -0.32
C ASN A 92 -21.28 -10.18 -0.24
N VAL A 93 -20.60 -9.21 0.39
CA VAL A 93 -19.13 -9.28 0.58
C VAL A 93 -18.77 -10.47 1.48
N ILE A 94 -19.48 -10.68 2.59
CA ILE A 94 -19.25 -11.82 3.49
C ILE A 94 -19.46 -13.14 2.75
N ALA A 95 -20.51 -13.24 1.92
CA ALA A 95 -20.74 -14.42 1.10
C ALA A 95 -19.58 -14.68 0.12
N ALA A 96 -19.06 -13.62 -0.53
CA ALA A 96 -17.90 -13.72 -1.41
C ALA A 96 -16.63 -14.17 -0.66
N LEU A 97 -16.35 -13.58 0.51
CA LEU A 97 -15.22 -13.93 1.36
C LEU A 97 -15.30 -15.38 1.86
N GLY A 98 -16.50 -15.98 1.92
CA GLY A 98 -16.69 -17.40 2.24
C GLY A 98 -16.00 -18.36 1.25
N HIS A 99 -15.70 -17.92 0.03
CA HIS A 99 -14.98 -18.73 -0.99
C HIS A 99 -13.46 -18.57 -0.87
N VAL A 100 -12.90 -18.76 0.31
CA VAL A 100 -11.51 -18.47 0.72
C VAL A 100 -10.43 -18.97 -0.24
N ASN A 101 -10.65 -20.12 -0.88
CA ASN A 101 -9.69 -20.73 -1.82
C ASN A 101 -9.73 -20.13 -3.24
N ARG A 102 -10.62 -19.16 -3.47
CA ARG A 102 -10.80 -18.52 -4.78
C ARG A 102 -10.55 -17.02 -4.73
N VAL A 103 -10.52 -16.42 -3.55
CA VAL A 103 -10.29 -14.99 -3.38
C VAL A 103 -8.83 -14.69 -3.62
N ARG A 104 -8.54 -13.96 -4.69
CA ARG A 104 -7.19 -13.53 -5.06
C ARG A 104 -6.89 -12.09 -4.65
N GLN A 105 -7.87 -11.20 -4.82
CA GLN A 105 -7.72 -9.79 -4.46
C GLN A 105 -8.97 -9.31 -3.73
N VAL A 106 -8.76 -8.42 -2.77
CA VAL A 106 -9.84 -7.78 -2.02
C VAL A 106 -9.57 -6.28 -2.03
N ASP A 107 -10.52 -5.50 -2.56
CA ASP A 107 -10.50 -4.04 -2.63
C ASP A 107 -11.82 -3.49 -2.11
N LEU A 108 -11.85 -3.05 -0.85
CA LEU A 108 -13.07 -2.68 -0.16
C LEU A 108 -13.01 -1.29 0.46
N TYR A 109 -14.03 -0.48 0.15
CA TYR A 109 -14.39 0.73 0.86
C TYR A 109 -15.44 0.42 1.93
N LEU A 110 -15.07 0.56 3.20
CA LEU A 110 -15.87 0.11 4.33
C LEU A 110 -16.51 1.29 5.06
N GLY A 111 -17.83 1.28 5.19
CA GLY A 111 -18.54 2.20 6.06
C GLY A 111 -18.25 1.90 7.55
N PRO A 112 -18.60 2.86 8.46
CA PRO A 112 -18.22 2.77 9.87
C PRO A 112 -18.74 1.52 10.59
N TRP A 113 -19.90 1.00 10.17
CA TRP A 113 -20.63 -0.08 10.86
C TRP A 113 -20.42 -1.46 10.21
N GLN A 114 -19.70 -1.52 9.10
CA GLN A 114 -19.56 -2.75 8.32
C GLN A 114 -18.23 -3.46 8.54
N LEU A 115 -17.21 -2.73 9.03
CA LEU A 115 -15.85 -3.25 9.17
C LEU A 115 -15.78 -4.48 10.06
N ASP A 116 -16.43 -4.49 11.23
CA ASP A 116 -16.38 -5.63 12.17
C ASP A 116 -16.86 -6.92 11.51
N GLY A 117 -17.95 -6.87 10.76
CA GLY A 117 -18.48 -8.03 10.06
C GLY A 117 -17.56 -8.54 8.97
N VAL A 118 -16.92 -7.64 8.22
CA VAL A 118 -15.96 -8.00 7.18
C VAL A 118 -14.67 -8.56 7.79
N LEU A 119 -14.13 -7.93 8.85
CA LEU A 119 -12.96 -8.46 9.56
C LEU A 119 -13.24 -9.83 10.18
N ALA A 120 -14.45 -10.05 10.74
CA ALA A 120 -14.84 -11.35 11.25
C ALA A 120 -14.89 -12.44 10.17
N ALA A 121 -15.35 -12.12 8.96
CA ALA A 121 -15.32 -13.04 7.82
C ALA A 121 -13.87 -13.32 7.32
N MET A 122 -12.92 -12.44 7.64
CA MET A 122 -11.50 -12.58 7.28
C MET A 122 -10.64 -13.20 8.40
N HIS A 123 -11.22 -13.85 9.40
CA HIS A 123 -10.46 -14.58 10.43
C HIS A 123 -9.92 -15.93 9.99
N VAL A 124 -10.25 -16.36 8.79
CA VAL A 124 -9.79 -17.61 8.18
C VAL A 124 -8.66 -17.35 7.20
N SER A 125 -7.90 -18.39 6.87
CA SER A 125 -6.80 -18.27 5.91
C SER A 125 -7.32 -18.11 4.48
N PHE A 126 -6.67 -17.24 3.71
CA PHE A 126 -6.91 -17.01 2.28
C PHE A 126 -5.65 -17.41 1.49
N PRO A 127 -5.52 -18.68 1.10
CA PRO A 127 -4.28 -19.22 0.54
C PRO A 127 -3.90 -18.65 -0.83
N GLU A 128 -4.88 -18.11 -1.58
CA GLU A 128 -4.66 -17.53 -2.91
C GLU A 128 -4.57 -16.00 -2.89
N LEU A 129 -4.73 -15.35 -1.73
CA LEU A 129 -4.76 -13.90 -1.61
C LEU A 129 -3.38 -13.29 -1.91
N THR A 130 -3.33 -12.45 -2.94
CA THR A 130 -2.13 -11.72 -3.36
C THR A 130 -2.21 -10.23 -3.05
N ASP A 131 -3.41 -9.64 -3.07
CA ASP A 131 -3.60 -8.21 -2.91
C ASP A 131 -4.75 -7.92 -1.95
N LEU A 132 -4.48 -7.08 -0.96
CA LEU A 132 -5.48 -6.65 0.00
C LEU A 132 -5.46 -5.13 0.16
N TRP A 133 -6.60 -4.50 -0.15
CA TRP A 133 -6.83 -3.09 0.08
C TRP A 133 -8.12 -2.87 0.86
N LEU A 134 -7.98 -2.32 2.07
CA LEU A 134 -9.10 -1.96 2.94
C LEU A 134 -9.04 -0.47 3.26
N PHE A 135 -10.13 0.23 2.99
CA PHE A 135 -10.31 1.63 3.31
C PHE A 135 -11.48 1.79 4.28
N ALA A 136 -11.26 2.48 5.40
CA ALA A 136 -12.33 2.84 6.33
C ALA A 136 -12.45 4.37 6.48
N PHE A 137 -13.67 4.86 6.71
CA PHE A 137 -13.93 6.31 6.75
C PHE A 137 -13.68 6.95 8.12
N ASN A 138 -13.85 6.21 9.20
CA ASN A 138 -13.76 6.72 10.59
C ASN A 138 -12.87 5.85 11.46
N GLU A 139 -12.73 6.22 12.74
CA GLU A 139 -12.08 5.38 13.75
C GLU A 139 -12.75 3.99 13.79
N THR A 140 -11.93 2.99 13.67
CA THR A 140 -12.35 1.61 13.47
C THR A 140 -11.70 0.72 14.51
N PRO A 141 -12.24 -0.47 14.76
CA PRO A 141 -11.59 -1.44 15.63
C PRO A 141 -10.23 -1.84 15.10
N VAL A 142 -9.38 -2.22 16.01
CA VAL A 142 -8.03 -2.72 15.70
C VAL A 142 -8.14 -4.06 14.99
N ILE A 143 -7.35 -4.27 13.94
CA ILE A 143 -7.24 -5.57 13.28
C ILE A 143 -6.75 -6.62 14.28
N PRO A 144 -7.49 -7.73 14.46
CA PRO A 144 -7.11 -8.78 15.40
C PRO A 144 -5.95 -9.66 14.86
N ASP A 145 -5.24 -10.31 15.75
CA ASP A 145 -4.15 -11.24 15.40
C ASP A 145 -4.60 -12.44 14.56
N SER A 146 -5.87 -12.80 14.64
CA SER A 146 -6.48 -13.88 13.84
C SER A 146 -6.85 -13.48 12.42
N PHE A 147 -6.68 -12.21 12.06
CA PHE A 147 -6.97 -11.72 10.71
C PHE A 147 -6.17 -12.52 9.66
N LEU A 148 -6.81 -12.87 8.54
CA LEU A 148 -6.28 -13.78 7.50
C LEU A 148 -5.81 -15.14 8.05
N GLY A 149 -6.44 -15.64 9.12
CA GLY A 149 -6.03 -16.87 9.79
C GLY A 149 -4.62 -16.80 10.43
N GLY A 150 -4.09 -15.60 10.66
CA GLY A 150 -2.75 -15.37 11.20
C GLY A 150 -1.62 -15.61 10.19
N SER A 151 -1.92 -15.81 8.89
CA SER A 151 -0.89 -16.08 7.87
C SER A 151 -1.36 -15.67 6.47
N ALA A 152 -0.49 -14.99 5.72
CA ALA A 152 -0.74 -14.56 4.34
C ALA A 152 0.52 -14.74 3.46
N PRO A 153 0.98 -15.97 3.20
CA PRO A 153 2.29 -16.23 2.58
C PRO A 153 2.40 -15.77 1.12
N ARG A 154 1.27 -15.64 0.41
CA ARG A 154 1.23 -15.18 -0.99
C ARG A 154 0.95 -13.70 -1.16
N LEU A 155 0.73 -12.97 -0.05
CA LEU A 155 0.41 -11.56 -0.10
C LEU A 155 1.57 -10.77 -0.69
N ARG A 156 1.30 -9.99 -1.73
CA ARG A 156 2.25 -9.15 -2.47
C ARG A 156 2.01 -7.65 -2.25
N SER A 157 0.74 -7.27 -2.14
CA SER A 157 0.35 -5.89 -1.88
C SER A 157 -0.61 -5.83 -0.68
N PHE A 158 -0.26 -5.01 0.31
CA PHE A 158 -1.06 -4.81 1.51
C PHE A 158 -1.28 -3.32 1.76
N THR A 159 -2.53 -2.90 1.68
CA THR A 159 -2.93 -1.51 1.89
C THR A 159 -4.03 -1.38 2.92
N LEU A 160 -3.77 -0.60 3.95
CA LEU A 160 -4.77 -0.18 4.93
C LEU A 160 -4.88 1.34 4.95
N THR A 161 -6.11 1.85 4.98
CA THR A 161 -6.37 3.29 5.12
C THR A 161 -7.34 3.55 6.27
N SER A 162 -6.91 4.34 7.25
CA SER A 162 -7.68 4.70 8.45
C SER A 162 -8.06 3.50 9.34
N ILE A 163 -7.42 2.37 9.19
CA ILE A 163 -7.65 1.16 9.99
C ILE A 163 -6.47 0.99 10.95
N PRO A 164 -6.68 0.93 12.27
CA PRO A 164 -5.62 0.71 13.23
C PRO A 164 -5.09 -0.72 13.13
N PHE A 165 -3.78 -0.80 13.23
CA PHE A 165 -3.04 -2.02 13.09
C PHE A 165 -2.08 -2.16 14.28
N GLN A 166 -2.37 -3.04 15.22
CA GLN A 166 -1.59 -3.19 16.44
C GLN A 166 -0.36 -4.06 16.21
N GLY A 167 0.79 -3.38 16.15
CA GLY A 167 2.09 -4.05 16.24
C GLY A 167 2.45 -4.94 15.05
N LEU A 168 3.35 -5.86 15.31
CA LEU A 168 3.80 -6.87 14.35
C LEU A 168 2.77 -7.99 14.26
N SER A 169 1.75 -7.82 13.45
CA SER A 169 0.82 -8.93 13.26
C SER A 169 1.53 -10.11 12.60
N LYS A 170 1.20 -11.32 13.05
CA LYS A 170 1.78 -12.55 12.52
C LYS A 170 1.61 -12.69 11.01
N GLN A 171 0.54 -12.13 10.46
CA GLN A 171 0.24 -12.13 9.03
C GLN A 171 1.34 -11.46 8.22
N LEU A 172 1.75 -10.24 8.60
CA LEU A 172 2.81 -9.53 7.88
C LEU A 172 4.17 -10.22 8.04
N LEU A 173 4.47 -10.77 9.23
CA LEU A 173 5.71 -11.54 9.41
C LEU A 173 5.74 -12.81 8.55
N SER A 174 4.58 -13.37 8.22
CA SER A 174 4.47 -14.54 7.33
C SER A 174 4.46 -14.17 5.84
N ALA A 175 4.21 -12.91 5.50
CA ALA A 175 4.08 -12.41 4.13
C ALA A 175 5.45 -12.14 3.49
N THR A 176 6.29 -13.17 3.38
CA THR A 176 7.66 -13.06 2.86
C THR A 176 7.76 -12.62 1.39
N GLN A 177 6.65 -12.73 0.65
CA GLN A 177 6.55 -12.28 -0.75
C GLN A 177 6.00 -10.85 -0.89
N LEU A 178 5.81 -10.13 0.22
CA LEU A 178 5.25 -8.79 0.21
C LEU A 178 6.20 -7.82 -0.50
N VAL A 179 5.68 -7.17 -1.56
CA VAL A 179 6.38 -6.20 -2.39
C VAL A 179 5.97 -4.77 -2.01
N GLU A 180 4.68 -4.59 -1.68
CA GLU A 180 4.12 -3.28 -1.37
C GLU A 180 3.42 -3.26 -0.02
N LEU A 181 3.82 -2.31 0.84
CA LEU A 181 3.19 -2.05 2.13
C LEU A 181 2.74 -0.59 2.20
N HIS A 182 1.44 -0.38 2.27
CA HIS A 182 0.85 0.95 2.35
C HIS A 182 -0.05 1.09 3.58
N LEU A 183 0.39 1.88 4.54
CA LEU A 183 -0.36 2.22 5.74
C LEU A 183 -0.71 3.71 5.70
N TYR A 184 -1.93 4.03 5.30
CA TYR A 184 -2.39 5.40 5.11
C TYR A 184 -3.31 5.85 6.24
N ARG A 185 -3.16 7.13 6.61
CA ARG A 185 -3.97 7.74 7.66
C ARG A 185 -3.97 6.91 8.95
N ILE A 186 -2.81 6.39 9.34
CA ILE A 186 -2.64 5.57 10.54
C ILE A 186 -3.21 6.34 11.73
N PRO A 187 -4.28 5.86 12.38
CA PRO A 187 -4.86 6.53 13.55
C PRO A 187 -3.96 6.31 14.77
N HIS A 188 -4.19 7.10 15.81
CA HIS A 188 -3.38 7.00 17.04
C HIS A 188 -3.45 5.62 17.70
N SER A 189 -4.61 4.97 17.66
CA SER A 189 -4.81 3.60 18.15
C SER A 189 -4.03 2.52 17.36
N GLY A 190 -3.59 2.85 16.14
CA GLY A 190 -2.78 1.98 15.28
C GLY A 190 -1.29 2.35 15.23
N TYR A 191 -0.81 3.11 16.23
CA TYR A 191 0.60 3.50 16.26
C TYR A 191 1.53 2.30 16.37
N ILE A 192 2.54 2.27 15.51
CA ILE A 192 3.61 1.28 15.52
C ILE A 192 4.91 2.02 15.82
N SER A 193 5.67 1.59 16.83
CA SER A 193 6.93 2.25 17.16
C SER A 193 7.96 2.10 16.03
N PRO A 194 8.91 3.05 15.87
CA PRO A 194 9.98 2.94 14.88
C PRO A 194 10.78 1.64 14.98
N LYS A 195 11.01 1.17 16.20
CA LYS A 195 11.68 -0.11 16.48
C LYS A 195 10.87 -1.29 15.95
N SER A 196 9.57 -1.34 16.26
CA SER A 196 8.69 -2.41 15.78
C SER A 196 8.54 -2.37 14.26
N MET A 197 8.47 -1.18 13.67
CA MET A 197 8.42 -1.01 12.23
C MET A 197 9.72 -1.50 11.55
N ALA A 198 10.88 -1.14 12.07
CA ALA A 198 12.16 -1.64 11.55
C ALA A 198 12.25 -3.17 11.64
N THR A 199 11.77 -3.77 12.73
CA THR A 199 11.72 -5.23 12.89
C THR A 199 10.78 -5.87 11.85
N LEU A 200 9.61 -5.30 11.64
CA LEU A 200 8.68 -5.75 10.60
C LEU A 200 9.34 -5.70 9.22
N LEU A 201 9.87 -4.55 8.84
CA LEU A 201 10.49 -4.36 7.53
C LEU A 201 11.67 -5.31 7.31
N SER A 202 12.45 -5.61 8.35
CA SER A 202 13.58 -6.56 8.26
C SER A 202 13.14 -8.00 7.94
N ALA A 203 11.92 -8.37 8.29
CA ALA A 203 11.36 -9.68 7.96
C ALA A 203 10.82 -9.74 6.51
N LEU A 204 10.56 -8.60 5.88
CA LEU A 204 9.98 -8.47 4.55
C LEU A 204 11.08 -8.26 3.49
N THR A 205 11.81 -9.32 3.18
CA THR A 205 13.00 -9.23 2.30
C THR A 205 12.72 -8.85 0.85
N SER A 206 11.47 -9.03 0.38
CA SER A 206 11.03 -8.70 -0.97
C SER A 206 10.41 -7.31 -1.09
N ILE A 207 10.39 -6.52 0.00
CA ILE A 207 9.69 -5.23 0.04
C ILE A 207 10.38 -4.20 -0.86
N GLU A 208 9.64 -3.67 -1.84
CA GLU A 208 10.10 -2.66 -2.79
C GLU A 208 9.51 -1.28 -2.50
N THR A 209 8.27 -1.25 -2.01
CA THR A 209 7.55 -0.01 -1.73
C THR A 209 6.99 0.00 -0.32
N VAL A 210 7.32 1.05 0.44
CA VAL A 210 6.77 1.29 1.77
C VAL A 210 6.17 2.70 1.83
N SER A 211 4.91 2.79 2.27
CA SER A 211 4.23 4.07 2.56
C SER A 211 3.68 4.06 3.97
N LEU A 212 4.20 4.92 4.82
CA LEU A 212 3.76 5.10 6.21
C LEU A 212 3.22 6.53 6.37
N ARG A 213 1.92 6.69 6.50
CA ARG A 213 1.29 8.02 6.60
C ARG A 213 0.39 8.10 7.83
N PHE A 214 0.86 8.75 8.86
CA PHE A 214 0.10 9.00 10.09
C PHE A 214 -1.01 10.04 9.85
N LEU A 215 -2.10 9.94 10.61
CA LEU A 215 -3.25 10.83 10.49
C LEU A 215 -2.99 12.18 11.17
N SER A 216 -2.26 12.18 12.28
CA SER A 216 -2.02 13.38 13.10
C SER A 216 -0.64 13.37 13.74
N PRO A 217 -0.13 14.54 14.15
CA PRO A 217 1.17 14.68 14.80
C PRO A 217 1.19 14.24 16.28
N ARG A 218 0.09 13.68 16.81
CA ARG A 218 0.04 13.28 18.21
C ARG A 218 1.05 12.17 18.48
N PHE A 219 1.94 12.43 19.43
CA PHE A 219 2.98 11.50 19.82
C PHE A 219 2.44 10.38 20.71
N HIS A 220 3.06 9.23 20.64
CA HIS A 220 2.89 8.19 21.64
C HIS A 220 3.58 8.62 22.95
N PRO A 221 2.98 8.38 24.14
CA PRO A 221 3.55 8.79 25.42
C PRO A 221 4.95 8.25 25.73
N ASP A 222 5.40 7.22 25.04
CA ASP A 222 6.69 6.55 25.29
C ASP A 222 7.89 7.15 24.53
N TRP A 223 7.73 8.31 23.84
CA TRP A 223 8.84 8.95 23.13
C TRP A 223 10.01 9.38 24.05
N GLU A 224 9.73 9.54 25.34
CA GLU A 224 10.74 9.92 26.34
C GLU A 224 11.81 8.84 26.55
N SER A 225 11.53 7.59 26.22
CA SER A 225 12.51 6.51 26.25
C SER A 225 13.36 6.55 24.98
N ARG A 226 14.29 7.50 24.87
CA ARG A 226 15.31 7.50 23.81
C ARG A 226 16.04 6.16 23.84
N SER A 227 15.59 5.25 23.02
CA SER A 227 16.24 3.94 22.86
C SER A 227 17.67 4.17 22.39
N LEU A 228 18.63 3.53 23.06
CA LEU A 228 20.02 3.51 22.63
C LEU A 228 20.09 3.18 21.12
N LEU A 229 20.90 3.93 20.38
CA LEU A 229 21.11 3.70 18.97
C LEU A 229 21.43 2.22 18.72
N PRO A 230 20.77 1.56 17.77
CA PRO A 230 21.02 0.15 17.51
C PRO A 230 22.45 -0.03 17.00
N LYS A 231 23.13 -1.07 17.47
CA LYS A 231 24.49 -1.40 17.00
C LYS A 231 24.49 -1.94 15.58
N ILE A 232 23.36 -2.48 15.12
CA ILE A 232 23.21 -3.11 13.80
C ILE A 232 21.93 -2.56 13.16
N ARG A 233 22.04 -2.11 11.92
CA ARG A 233 20.91 -1.68 11.08
C ARG A 233 20.34 -2.86 10.31
N SER A 234 19.04 -2.87 10.12
CA SER A 234 18.36 -3.85 9.26
C SER A 234 18.50 -3.43 7.80
N VAL A 235 19.09 -4.29 6.98
CA VAL A 235 19.26 -4.03 5.54
C VAL A 235 17.96 -4.38 4.81
N LEU A 236 17.44 -3.44 4.02
CA LEU A 236 16.26 -3.60 3.15
C LEU A 236 16.74 -3.57 1.69
N PRO A 237 17.18 -4.71 1.14
CA PRO A 237 17.94 -4.73 -0.11
C PRO A 237 17.10 -4.37 -1.34
N SER A 238 15.79 -4.60 -1.32
CA SER A 238 14.89 -4.39 -2.45
C SER A 238 14.13 -3.07 -2.38
N LEU A 239 14.20 -2.33 -1.24
CA LEU A 239 13.40 -1.12 -1.04
C LEU A 239 13.83 0.00 -2.01
N ASN A 240 12.93 0.34 -2.94
CA ASN A 240 13.12 1.35 -3.97
C ASN A 240 12.36 2.64 -3.69
N HIS A 241 11.16 2.53 -3.10
CA HIS A 241 10.26 3.66 -2.88
C HIS A 241 9.86 3.74 -1.41
N PHE A 242 10.17 4.87 -0.78
CA PHE A 242 9.78 5.13 0.60
C PHE A 242 8.98 6.41 0.72
N ARG A 243 7.76 6.32 1.24
CA ARG A 243 6.89 7.48 1.49
C ARG A 243 6.54 7.56 2.96
N PHE A 244 6.78 8.70 3.55
CA PHE A 244 6.52 8.95 4.96
C PHE A 244 5.69 10.21 5.15
N LYS A 245 4.70 10.16 6.05
CA LYS A 245 4.03 11.34 6.59
C LYS A 245 3.88 11.19 8.08
N GLY A 246 4.54 12.07 8.85
CA GLY A 246 4.56 11.94 10.30
C GLY A 246 5.40 12.97 11.01
N ALA A 247 5.72 12.66 12.25
CA ALA A 247 6.59 13.48 13.10
C ALA A 247 8.08 13.24 12.75
N THR A 248 8.89 14.26 12.89
CA THR A 248 10.33 14.22 12.60
C THR A 248 11.03 13.17 13.45
N GLU A 249 10.73 13.11 14.74
CA GLU A 249 11.37 12.19 15.68
C GLU A 249 11.14 10.71 15.33
N TYR A 250 9.94 10.41 14.80
CA TYR A 250 9.65 9.07 14.33
C TYR A 250 10.58 8.65 13.19
N LEU A 251 10.72 9.53 12.18
CA LEU A 251 11.57 9.24 11.04
C LEU A 251 13.05 9.20 11.44
N GLU A 252 13.49 10.15 12.25
CA GLU A 252 14.85 10.20 12.80
C GLU A 252 15.22 8.87 13.47
N GLU A 253 14.35 8.33 14.32
CA GLU A 253 14.59 7.03 14.96
C GLU A 253 14.53 5.88 13.96
N LEU A 254 13.58 5.88 13.01
CA LEU A 254 13.45 4.80 12.02
C LEU A 254 14.68 4.68 11.14
N VAL A 255 15.20 5.80 10.61
CA VAL A 255 16.38 5.79 9.70
C VAL A 255 17.67 5.36 10.41
N THR A 256 17.75 5.46 11.74
CA THR A 256 18.90 4.89 12.47
C THR A 256 18.92 3.36 12.49
N ARG A 257 17.77 2.73 12.22
CA ARG A 257 17.55 1.28 12.35
C ARG A 257 17.56 0.53 11.04
N ILE A 258 17.44 1.25 9.90
CA ILE A 258 17.35 0.66 8.57
C ILE A 258 18.52 1.10 7.67
N GLU A 259 18.84 0.29 6.68
CA GLU A 259 19.75 0.57 5.59
C GLU A 259 19.07 0.19 4.27
N THR A 260 19.08 1.10 3.29
CA THR A 260 18.31 0.96 2.05
C THR A 260 19.19 1.27 0.83
N PRO A 261 20.04 0.32 0.39
CA PRO A 261 21.05 0.58 -0.63
C PRO A 261 20.46 0.90 -2.01
N GLN A 262 19.21 0.50 -2.29
CA GLN A 262 18.56 0.61 -3.60
C GLN A 262 17.49 1.71 -3.68
N ILE A 263 17.35 2.54 -2.65
CA ILE A 263 16.25 3.52 -2.61
C ILE A 263 16.43 4.60 -3.71
N ASN A 264 15.43 4.72 -4.58
CA ASN A 264 15.43 5.65 -5.71
C ASN A 264 14.52 6.87 -5.46
N GLU A 265 13.42 6.67 -4.76
CA GLU A 265 12.43 7.70 -4.45
C GLU A 265 12.19 7.75 -2.95
N MET A 266 12.33 8.93 -2.38
CA MET A 266 11.97 9.18 -1.00
C MET A 266 11.12 10.44 -0.91
N ASN A 267 9.89 10.30 -0.38
CA ASN A 267 8.95 11.39 -0.23
C ASN A 267 8.55 11.51 1.24
N ILE A 268 8.87 12.64 1.85
CA ILE A 268 8.67 12.89 3.28
C ILE A 268 7.76 14.10 3.45
N ASP A 269 6.67 13.92 4.20
CA ASP A 269 5.77 14.97 4.64
C ASP A 269 5.85 15.09 6.17
N PHE A 270 6.37 16.16 6.69
CA PHE A 270 6.37 16.43 8.13
C PHE A 270 5.15 17.23 8.56
N PHE A 271 4.65 16.91 9.76
CA PHE A 271 3.61 17.69 10.41
C PHE A 271 4.22 18.91 11.12
N ASN A 272 3.68 20.10 10.86
CA ASN A 272 3.72 21.33 11.68
C ASN A 272 5.00 21.59 12.52
N GLU A 273 6.18 21.49 11.95
CA GLU A 273 7.37 21.69 12.74
C GLU A 273 7.96 23.09 12.53
N THR A 274 8.14 23.80 13.64
CA THR A 274 8.76 25.13 13.66
C THR A 274 10.28 25.08 13.72
N GLY A 275 10.85 23.93 14.02
CA GLY A 275 12.30 23.72 14.10
C GLY A 275 12.68 22.42 13.40
N PHE A 276 13.54 22.55 12.40
CA PHE A 276 14.05 21.41 11.64
C PHE A 276 15.46 21.10 12.11
N ASP A 277 15.62 19.99 12.81
CA ASP A 277 16.92 19.38 13.06
C ASP A 277 16.78 17.86 12.82
N CYS A 278 17.27 17.41 11.67
CA CYS A 278 17.17 16.02 11.23
C CYS A 278 18.57 15.40 10.96
N PRO A 279 19.44 15.34 12.00
CA PRO A 279 20.82 14.88 11.81
C PRO A 279 20.89 13.41 11.37
N GLN A 280 20.00 12.56 11.83
CA GLN A 280 20.00 11.14 11.47
C GLN A 280 19.50 10.93 10.03
N LEU A 281 18.49 11.69 9.60
CA LEU A 281 18.04 11.69 8.22
C LEU A 281 19.14 12.20 7.28
N ALA A 282 19.84 13.29 7.66
CA ALA A 282 20.98 13.80 6.90
C ALA A 282 22.08 12.73 6.78
N GLN A 283 22.41 12.07 7.87
CA GLN A 283 23.37 10.98 7.89
C GLN A 283 22.92 9.81 7.00
N PHE A 284 21.64 9.43 7.08
CA PHE A 284 21.05 8.37 6.25
C PHE A 284 21.17 8.71 4.75
N ILE A 285 20.85 9.94 4.34
CA ILE A 285 20.98 10.42 2.96
C ILE A 285 22.44 10.31 2.49
N ASN A 286 23.38 10.79 3.30
CA ASN A 286 24.82 10.78 2.95
C ASN A 286 25.40 9.37 2.81
N PHE A 287 24.89 8.39 3.57
CA PHE A 287 25.35 7.01 3.48
C PHE A 287 24.61 6.19 2.42
N THR A 288 23.50 6.68 1.88
CA THR A 288 22.74 5.99 0.85
C THR A 288 23.35 6.29 -0.55
N PRO A 289 23.89 5.29 -1.27
CA PRO A 289 24.73 5.54 -2.46
C PRO A 289 24.04 6.31 -3.59
N ILE A 290 22.73 6.17 -3.73
CA ILE A 290 21.96 6.88 -4.76
C ILE A 290 21.61 8.29 -4.29
N LEU A 291 21.23 8.47 -3.02
CA LEU A 291 20.85 9.77 -2.50
C LEU A 291 22.02 10.74 -2.36
N ASN A 292 23.22 10.25 -2.11
CA ASN A 292 24.39 11.12 -2.03
C ASN A 292 24.84 11.69 -3.39
N LYS A 293 24.26 11.24 -4.52
CA LYS A 293 24.49 11.78 -5.86
C LYS A 293 23.57 12.95 -6.21
N LEU A 294 22.64 13.30 -5.33
CA LEU A 294 21.71 14.41 -5.53
C LEU A 294 22.51 15.73 -5.62
N ASN A 295 22.41 16.43 -6.75
CA ASN A 295 23.23 17.62 -7.06
C ASN A 295 22.41 18.86 -7.44
N GLU A 296 21.09 18.72 -7.55
CA GLU A 296 20.17 19.83 -7.80
C GLU A 296 19.19 19.96 -6.65
N ALA A 297 18.98 21.17 -6.17
CA ALA A 297 18.01 21.48 -5.11
C ALA A 297 17.03 22.53 -5.59
N HIS A 298 15.73 22.21 -5.52
CA HIS A 298 14.64 23.14 -5.81
C HIS A 298 13.85 23.36 -4.53
N VAL A 299 13.68 24.61 -4.12
CA VAL A 299 12.85 24.97 -2.96
C VAL A 299 11.64 25.72 -3.45
N GLN A 300 10.47 25.22 -3.07
CA GLN A 300 9.17 25.82 -3.41
C GLN A 300 8.44 26.18 -2.13
N PHE A 301 7.97 27.41 -2.03
CA PHE A 301 7.17 27.89 -0.91
C PHE A 301 5.72 28.00 -1.36
N TYR A 302 4.82 27.45 -0.55
CA TYR A 302 3.38 27.56 -0.68
C TYR A 302 2.82 28.29 0.53
N CYS A 303 1.56 28.71 0.49
CA CYS A 303 0.93 29.47 1.59
C CYS A 303 1.11 28.80 2.96
N ASN A 304 1.01 27.47 3.03
CA ASN A 304 1.02 26.69 4.28
C ASN A 304 2.07 25.56 4.26
N SER A 305 3.00 25.57 3.33
CA SER A 305 4.01 24.52 3.25
C SER A 305 5.25 25.01 2.50
N ALA A 306 6.37 24.34 2.77
CA ALA A 306 7.57 24.43 1.96
C ALA A 306 7.93 23.04 1.45
N CYS A 307 8.37 22.97 0.20
CA CYS A 307 8.81 21.73 -0.43
C CYS A 307 10.27 21.89 -0.85
N VAL A 308 11.12 20.97 -0.43
CA VAL A 308 12.49 20.83 -0.92
C VAL A 308 12.54 19.60 -1.79
N ILE A 309 12.95 19.77 -3.04
CA ILE A 309 13.11 18.71 -4.00
C ILE A 309 14.59 18.62 -4.35
N LEU A 310 15.21 17.51 -4.00
CA LEU A 310 16.57 17.21 -4.40
C LEU A 310 16.51 16.24 -5.58
N ARG A 311 17.29 16.49 -6.61
CA ARG A 311 17.32 15.69 -7.84
C ARG A 311 18.73 15.33 -8.25
N TYR A 312 18.79 14.21 -8.93
CA TYR A 312 19.97 13.83 -9.69
C TYR A 312 19.53 13.36 -11.08
N ARG A 313 20.20 13.87 -12.10
CA ARG A 313 19.88 13.55 -13.49
C ARG A 313 20.53 12.23 -13.90
N THR A 314 19.71 11.29 -14.38
CA THR A 314 20.21 10.05 -14.98
C THR A 314 20.44 10.24 -16.47
N SER A 315 21.36 9.47 -17.08
CA SER A 315 21.71 9.53 -18.51
C SER A 315 20.53 9.16 -19.44
N GLU A 316 19.49 8.50 -18.95
CA GLU A 316 18.35 7.97 -19.71
C GLU A 316 17.06 8.78 -19.56
N SER A 317 17.15 10.11 -19.54
CA SER A 317 15.99 11.01 -19.42
C SER A 317 15.12 10.85 -18.15
N GLY A 318 15.55 10.08 -17.16
CA GLY A 318 14.92 9.94 -15.85
C GLY A 318 15.57 10.85 -14.80
N PHE A 319 14.79 11.16 -13.74
CA PHE A 319 15.30 11.84 -12.55
C PHE A 319 15.03 10.94 -11.34
N ASN A 320 16.04 10.71 -10.51
CA ASN A 320 15.82 10.25 -9.17
C ASN A 320 15.45 11.44 -8.30
N GLU A 321 14.40 11.32 -7.51
CA GLU A 321 13.84 12.44 -6.77
C GLU A 321 13.74 12.10 -5.28
N PHE A 322 14.28 12.99 -4.47
CA PHE A 322 14.06 13.01 -3.04
C PHE A 322 13.27 14.27 -2.69
N ARG A 323 12.12 14.11 -2.07
CA ARG A 323 11.21 15.21 -1.74
C ARG A 323 10.95 15.28 -0.25
N ILE A 324 11.11 16.46 0.31
CA ILE A 324 10.71 16.79 1.68
C ILE A 324 9.66 17.89 1.63
N ASN A 325 8.49 17.62 2.16
CA ASN A 325 7.44 18.60 2.35
C ASN A 325 7.28 18.90 3.84
N VAL A 326 7.21 20.17 4.15
CA VAL A 326 6.90 20.65 5.49
C VAL A 326 5.60 21.41 5.43
N SER A 327 4.55 20.89 6.07
CA SER A 327 3.25 21.54 6.08
C SER A 327 2.94 22.15 7.44
N CYS A 328 2.55 23.45 7.46
CA CYS A 328 2.05 24.14 8.63
C CYS A 328 0.52 24.09 8.65
N ARG A 329 -0.08 23.55 9.71
CA ARG A 329 -1.54 23.53 9.88
C ARG A 329 -2.14 24.84 10.36
N ASP A 330 -1.38 25.65 11.11
CA ASP A 330 -1.83 26.96 11.59
C ASP A 330 -1.79 27.98 10.44
N GLN A 331 -2.95 28.51 10.09
CA GLN A 331 -3.10 29.55 9.07
C GLN A 331 -2.32 30.85 9.42
N ASP A 332 -1.91 31.01 10.67
CA ASP A 332 -1.24 32.21 11.18
C ASP A 332 0.30 32.13 11.19
N ARG A 333 0.90 31.00 10.83
CA ARG A 333 2.37 30.85 10.85
C ARG A 333 2.89 30.44 9.47
N GLN A 334 3.52 31.38 8.79
CA GLN A 334 4.32 31.07 7.61
C GLN A 334 5.55 30.23 8.00
N PRO A 335 5.93 29.20 7.21
CA PRO A 335 7.18 28.48 7.44
C PRO A 335 8.35 29.46 7.44
N GLN A 336 9.14 29.44 8.51
CA GLN A 336 10.28 30.35 8.59
C GLN A 336 11.33 29.94 7.53
N PRO A 337 11.79 30.87 6.68
CA PRO A 337 12.82 30.58 5.67
C PRO A 337 14.08 29.94 6.25
N SER A 338 14.44 30.29 7.51
CA SER A 338 15.58 29.73 8.23
C SER A 338 15.49 28.23 8.49
N SER A 339 14.28 27.68 8.65
CA SER A 339 14.09 26.23 8.84
C SER A 339 14.30 25.46 7.55
N VAL A 340 13.92 26.04 6.41
CA VAL A 340 14.09 25.45 5.10
C VAL A 340 15.56 25.50 4.63
N VAL A 341 16.26 26.60 4.95
CA VAL A 341 17.69 26.75 4.64
C VAL A 341 18.52 25.68 5.36
N ARG A 342 18.16 25.28 6.57
CA ARG A 342 18.84 24.18 7.27
C ARG A 342 18.67 22.83 6.58
N LEU A 343 17.54 22.56 5.92
CA LEU A 343 17.36 21.38 5.09
C LEU A 343 18.27 21.37 3.84
N CYS A 344 18.56 22.56 3.31
CA CYS A 344 19.46 22.71 2.17
C CYS A 344 20.94 22.71 2.57
N SER A 345 21.24 22.88 3.88
CA SER A 345 22.61 22.90 4.42
C SER A 345 23.11 21.50 4.79
N PHE A 346 22.57 20.44 4.18
CA PHE A 346 23.24 19.14 4.28
C PHE A 346 24.69 19.34 3.84
N PRO A 347 25.67 18.87 4.64
CA PRO A 347 27.06 19.02 4.26
C PRO A 347 27.30 18.27 2.97
N THR A 348 27.14 18.97 1.86
CA THR A 348 27.70 18.55 0.60
C THR A 348 29.20 18.76 0.77
N SER A 349 29.91 17.73 1.20
CA SER A 349 31.34 17.69 1.03
C SER A 349 31.61 17.61 -0.47
N TRP A 350 31.71 18.80 -1.09
CA TRP A 350 32.21 18.98 -2.43
C TRP A 350 33.73 18.86 -2.45
#